data_ef802ec50a821354b4ca8d15115c4ab0
#
_entry.id   ef802ec50a821354b4ca8d15115c4ab0
#
_cell.length_a   1.000
_cell.length_b   1.000
_cell.length_c   1.000
_cell.angle_alpha   90.00
_cell.angle_beta   90.00
_cell.angle_gamma   90.00
#
_symmetry.space_group_name_H-M   'P 1'
#
loop_
_entity.id
_entity.type
_entity.pdbx_description
1 polymer ?
#
loop_
_entity_poly.entity_id
_entity_poly.type
_entity_poly.pdbx_seq_one_letter_code
_entity_poly.pdbx_strand_id
1 'polypeptide(L)'
;EIRVLHVLNGGGLSECTLRVSGVSSAIAHKTVEEIWFITHGAGQIWRMLDNMEEITDLEPGVSLTIPLGTHFQFRNTGDVPLRFVISTMPQWPGNEEAIQVEGMWAVSSRHQQ
;
A
#
# COMPACT_ATOMS: atom_id res chain seq x y z
N GLU A 1 -8.22 0.60 -5.74
CA GLU A 1 -8.84 -0.71 -6.05
C GLU A 1 -7.85 -1.84 -5.77
N ILE A 2 -8.29 -2.82 -5.02
CA ILE A 2 -7.46 -3.99 -4.69
C ILE A 2 -8.14 -5.23 -5.24
N ARG A 3 -7.39 -6.01 -6.00
CA ARG A 3 -7.89 -7.25 -6.59
C ARG A 3 -7.04 -8.41 -6.09
N VAL A 4 -7.67 -9.35 -5.37
CA VAL A 4 -7.00 -10.56 -4.91
C VAL A 4 -6.75 -11.48 -6.09
N LEU A 5 -5.52 -11.93 -6.25
CA LEU A 5 -5.14 -12.81 -7.35
C LEU A 5 -5.09 -14.27 -6.91
N HIS A 6 -4.37 -14.57 -5.82
CA HIS A 6 -4.24 -15.94 -5.29
C HIS A 6 -4.03 -15.90 -3.80
N VAL A 7 -4.44 -16.96 -3.13
CA VAL A 7 -4.30 -17.11 -1.67
C VAL A 7 -3.83 -18.53 -1.37
N LEU A 8 -2.87 -18.63 -0.47
CA LEU A 8 -2.41 -19.89 0.13
C LEU A 8 -2.44 -19.73 1.65
N ASN A 9 -2.15 -20.81 2.38
CA ASN A 9 -2.22 -20.76 3.84
C ASN A 9 -1.26 -19.73 4.44
N GLY A 10 -0.09 -19.59 3.87
CA GLY A 10 0.93 -18.69 4.42
C GLY A 10 0.91 -17.27 3.87
N GLY A 11 0.03 -16.96 2.89
CA GLY A 11 0.02 -15.63 2.33
C GLY A 11 -0.91 -15.49 1.14
N GLY A 12 -0.90 -14.29 0.57
CA GLY A 12 -1.72 -13.99 -0.58
C GLY A 12 -1.02 -13.04 -1.54
N LEU A 13 -1.52 -12.98 -2.76
CA LEU A 13 -1.03 -12.06 -3.78
C LEU A 13 -2.21 -11.24 -4.28
N SER A 14 -2.03 -9.93 -4.30
CA SER A 14 -3.06 -8.98 -4.75
C SER A 14 -2.45 -7.95 -5.67
N GLU A 15 -3.29 -7.28 -6.43
CA GLU A 15 -2.88 -6.15 -7.25
C GLU A 15 -3.66 -4.93 -6.82
N CYS A 16 -2.95 -3.82 -6.61
CA CYS A 16 -3.56 -2.54 -6.26
C CYS A 16 -3.44 -1.59 -7.45
N THR A 17 -4.51 -0.86 -7.72
CA THR A 17 -4.53 0.20 -8.72
C THR A 17 -5.02 1.48 -8.05
N LEU A 18 -4.24 2.55 -8.19
CA LEU A 18 -4.61 3.87 -7.68
C LEU A 18 -4.70 4.83 -8.85
N ARG A 19 -5.85 5.46 -9.01
CA ARG A 19 -6.11 6.37 -10.13
C ARG A 19 -5.17 7.57 -10.11
N VAL A 20 -5.09 8.25 -11.24
CA VAL A 20 -4.34 9.51 -11.35
C VAL A 20 -4.85 10.48 -10.29
N SER A 21 -3.92 11.16 -9.63
CA SER A 21 -4.18 12.11 -8.54
C SER A 21 -4.73 11.45 -7.28
N GLY A 22 -4.80 10.11 -7.22
CA GLY A 22 -5.29 9.42 -6.04
C GLY A 22 -4.31 9.52 -4.89
N VAL A 23 -4.86 9.59 -3.67
CA VAL A 23 -4.12 9.56 -2.41
C VAL A 23 -4.86 8.60 -1.50
N SER A 24 -4.18 7.57 -1.05
CA SER A 24 -4.80 6.53 -0.22
C SER A 24 -5.05 7.03 1.20
N SER A 25 -5.88 6.29 1.93
CA SER A 25 -5.94 6.46 3.39
C SER A 25 -4.60 6.06 3.99
N ALA A 26 -4.24 6.65 5.11
CA ALA A 26 -3.08 6.23 5.89
C ALA A 26 -3.53 5.14 6.85
N ILE A 27 -2.84 4.00 6.81
CA ILE A 27 -3.24 2.84 7.62
C ILE A 27 -2.02 2.17 8.22
N ALA A 28 -2.30 1.29 9.19
CA ALA A 28 -1.33 0.33 9.72
C ALA A 28 -2.05 -1.02 9.80
N HIS A 29 -1.30 -2.11 9.64
CA HIS A 29 -1.85 -3.46 9.74
C HIS A 29 -1.66 -4.02 11.13
N LYS A 30 -2.63 -4.79 11.61
CA LYS A 30 -2.57 -5.39 12.94
C LYS A 30 -1.66 -6.61 12.98
N THR A 31 -1.72 -7.46 11.96
CA THR A 31 -1.04 -8.77 11.99
C THR A 31 -0.31 -9.11 10.69
N VAL A 32 -0.48 -8.32 9.62
CA VAL A 32 0.01 -8.66 8.29
C VAL A 32 1.23 -7.81 7.96
N GLU A 33 2.21 -8.45 7.30
CA GLU A 33 3.32 -7.77 6.65
C GLU A 33 3.14 -7.88 5.15
N GLU A 34 3.76 -6.97 4.40
CA GLU A 34 3.61 -6.97 2.94
C GLU A 34 4.93 -6.71 2.24
N ILE A 35 5.03 -7.24 1.02
CA ILE A 35 6.08 -6.89 0.08
C ILE A 35 5.38 -6.41 -1.18
N TRP A 36 5.80 -5.27 -1.71
CA TRP A 36 5.22 -4.66 -2.89
C TRP A 36 6.21 -4.67 -4.05
N PHE A 37 5.70 -4.81 -5.25
CA PHE A 37 6.49 -4.64 -6.47
C PHE A 37 5.71 -3.77 -7.45
N ILE A 38 6.30 -2.62 -7.82
CA ILE A 38 5.62 -1.64 -8.66
C ILE A 38 5.74 -2.06 -10.12
N THR A 39 4.59 -2.10 -10.80
CA THR A 39 4.54 -2.55 -12.20
C THR A 39 4.24 -1.43 -13.20
N HIS A 40 3.46 -0.42 -12.80
CA HIS A 40 3.04 0.66 -13.70
C HIS A 40 2.95 1.98 -12.95
N GLY A 41 3.26 3.05 -13.66
CA GLY A 41 3.00 4.39 -13.17
C GLY A 41 4.10 4.93 -12.28
N ALA A 42 3.78 6.03 -11.59
CA ALA A 42 4.70 6.72 -10.70
C ALA A 42 3.94 7.21 -9.48
N GLY A 43 4.62 7.22 -8.34
CA GLY A 43 4.00 7.68 -7.12
C GLY A 43 5.00 7.84 -6.01
N GLN A 44 4.49 7.98 -4.81
CA GLN A 44 5.30 8.05 -3.59
C GLN A 44 4.60 7.28 -2.49
N ILE A 45 5.39 6.68 -1.60
CA ILE A 45 4.88 6.09 -0.38
C ILE A 45 5.60 6.73 0.81
N TRP A 46 4.80 7.11 1.80
CA TRP A 46 5.28 7.52 3.12
C TRP A 46 5.14 6.33 4.04
N ARG A 47 6.20 6.02 4.79
CA ARG A 47 6.20 4.94 5.79
C ARG A 47 6.79 5.46 7.07
N MET A 48 6.21 5.05 8.20
CA MET A 48 6.74 5.39 9.52
C MET A 48 6.72 4.14 10.39
N LEU A 49 7.87 3.81 10.96
CA LEU A 49 8.02 2.70 11.89
C LEU A 49 9.00 3.12 12.97
N ASP A 50 8.61 2.95 14.25
CA ASP A 50 9.45 3.30 15.39
C ASP A 50 9.91 4.76 15.32
N ASN A 51 8.99 5.65 14.94
CA ASN A 51 9.23 7.11 14.82
C ASN A 51 10.24 7.47 13.72
N MET A 52 10.60 6.54 12.87
CA MET A 52 11.45 6.81 11.72
C MET A 52 10.59 6.90 10.48
N GLU A 53 10.67 8.02 9.77
CA GLU A 53 9.85 8.28 8.58
C GLU A 53 10.70 8.24 7.34
N GLU A 54 10.08 7.79 6.25
CA GLU A 54 10.75 7.69 4.97
C GLU A 54 9.74 7.88 3.87
N ILE A 55 10.11 8.66 2.84
CA ILE A 55 9.33 8.78 1.62
C ILE A 55 10.12 8.16 0.50
N THR A 56 9.51 7.20 -0.20
CA THR A 56 10.15 6.46 -1.28
C THR A 56 9.40 6.73 -2.58
N ASP A 57 10.13 7.07 -3.64
CA ASP A 57 9.54 7.21 -4.96
C ASP A 57 9.20 5.85 -5.53
N LEU A 58 8.03 5.76 -6.16
CA LEU A 58 7.52 4.53 -6.76
C LEU A 58 7.58 4.65 -8.27
N GLU A 59 8.22 3.66 -8.92
CA GLU A 59 8.25 3.54 -10.37
C GLU A 59 8.40 2.06 -10.71
N PRO A 60 8.12 1.65 -11.95
CA PRO A 60 8.20 0.23 -12.32
C PRO A 60 9.56 -0.36 -11.97
N GLY A 61 9.53 -1.52 -11.34
CA GLY A 61 10.74 -2.21 -10.92
C GLY A 61 11.14 -1.98 -9.46
N VAL A 62 10.56 -0.99 -8.80
CA VAL A 62 10.84 -0.74 -7.39
C VAL A 62 10.08 -1.76 -6.54
N SER A 63 10.77 -2.34 -5.56
CA SER A 63 10.13 -3.18 -4.56
C SER A 63 10.38 -2.59 -3.18
N LEU A 64 9.45 -2.87 -2.26
CA LEU A 64 9.57 -2.36 -0.91
C LEU A 64 8.83 -3.27 0.06
N THR A 65 9.06 -3.05 1.34
CA THR A 65 8.43 -3.83 2.40
C THR A 65 7.57 -2.94 3.28
N ILE A 66 6.52 -3.55 3.83
CA ILE A 66 5.68 -2.94 4.87
C ILE A 66 5.75 -3.88 6.07
N PRO A 67 6.74 -3.69 6.95
CA PRO A 67 6.82 -4.53 8.16
C PRO A 67 5.63 -4.32 9.06
N LEU A 68 5.37 -5.28 9.93
CA LEU A 68 4.27 -5.21 10.88
C LEU A 68 4.39 -3.92 11.72
N GLY A 69 3.27 -3.22 11.87
CA GLY A 69 3.23 -1.99 12.66
C GLY A 69 3.60 -0.73 11.91
N THR A 70 4.02 -0.84 10.65
CA THR A 70 4.34 0.33 9.84
C THR A 70 3.07 1.13 9.54
N HIS A 71 3.11 2.44 9.79
CA HIS A 71 2.10 3.38 9.30
C HIS A 71 2.50 3.76 7.88
N PHE A 72 1.57 3.72 6.94
CA PHE A 72 1.92 4.07 5.57
C PHE A 72 0.76 4.70 4.83
N GLN A 73 1.10 5.47 3.81
CA GLN A 73 0.16 6.12 2.92
C GLN A 73 0.87 6.27 1.57
N PHE A 74 0.14 6.11 0.49
CA PHE A 74 0.75 6.25 -0.84
C PHE A 74 -0.12 7.11 -1.74
N ARG A 75 0.50 7.66 -2.79
CA ARG A 75 -0.19 8.52 -3.74
C ARG A 75 0.37 8.36 -5.13
N ASN A 76 -0.46 8.68 -6.10
CA ASN A 76 -0.09 8.67 -7.51
C ASN A 76 0.39 10.08 -7.89
N THR A 77 1.62 10.20 -8.36
CA THR A 77 2.20 11.47 -8.78
C THR A 77 2.40 11.54 -10.29
N GLY A 78 1.98 10.50 -11.01
CA GLY A 78 2.14 10.43 -12.45
C GLY A 78 0.86 10.78 -13.21
N ASP A 79 0.87 10.47 -14.50
CA ASP A 79 -0.25 10.79 -15.39
C ASP A 79 -0.96 9.53 -15.90
N VAL A 80 -0.66 8.37 -15.33
CA VAL A 80 -1.33 7.10 -15.60
C VAL A 80 -1.64 6.42 -14.28
N PRO A 81 -2.51 5.42 -14.24
CA PRO A 81 -2.77 4.71 -12.98
C PRO A 81 -1.49 4.09 -12.41
N LEU A 82 -1.35 4.16 -11.10
CA LEU A 82 -0.28 3.51 -10.38
C LEU A 82 -0.73 2.10 -10.05
N ARG A 83 0.09 1.10 -10.42
CA ARG A 83 -0.23 -0.30 -10.15
C ARG A 83 0.94 -1.00 -9.52
N PHE A 84 0.63 -1.87 -8.58
CA PHE A 84 1.65 -2.70 -7.95
C PHE A 84 1.02 -3.99 -7.45
N VAL A 85 1.85 -5.02 -7.33
CA VAL A 85 1.43 -6.28 -6.74
C VAL A 85 1.89 -6.32 -5.30
N ILE A 86 1.09 -6.96 -4.47
CA ILE A 86 1.29 -7.04 -3.03
C ILE A 86 1.29 -8.50 -2.63
N SER A 87 2.34 -8.92 -1.93
CA SER A 87 2.36 -10.21 -1.25
C SER A 87 2.07 -9.95 0.22
N THR A 88 1.02 -10.56 0.76
CA THR A 88 0.64 -10.42 2.18
C THR A 88 1.02 -11.68 2.94
N MET A 89 1.52 -11.52 4.16
CA MET A 89 1.98 -12.61 5.02
C MET A 89 1.55 -12.34 6.45
N PRO A 90 0.70 -13.18 7.03
CA PRO A 90 -0.05 -14.30 6.45
C PRO A 90 -1.10 -13.80 5.48
N GLN A 91 -2.02 -14.66 5.04
CA GLN A 91 -3.09 -14.23 4.16
C GLN A 91 -3.95 -13.18 4.84
N TRP A 92 -4.57 -12.30 4.05
CA TRP A 92 -5.37 -11.19 4.58
C TRP A 92 -6.54 -11.74 5.38
N PRO A 93 -6.66 -11.36 6.67
CA PRO A 93 -7.66 -11.98 7.54
C PRO A 93 -9.05 -11.36 7.46
N GLY A 94 -9.18 -10.13 6.95
CA GLY A 94 -10.50 -9.52 6.84
C GLY A 94 -10.46 -8.01 7.04
N ASN A 95 -11.66 -7.41 7.12
CA ASN A 95 -11.79 -5.95 7.06
C ASN A 95 -11.25 -5.22 8.28
N GLU A 96 -11.04 -5.92 9.40
CA GLU A 96 -10.55 -5.27 10.60
C GLU A 96 -9.03 -5.24 10.69
N GLU A 97 -8.36 -5.77 9.69
CA GLU A 97 -6.90 -5.83 9.69
C GLU A 97 -6.27 -4.45 9.58
N ALA A 98 -6.83 -3.58 8.74
CA ALA A 98 -6.29 -2.24 8.53
C ALA A 98 -6.87 -1.27 9.55
N ILE A 99 -6.01 -0.51 10.20
CA ILE A 99 -6.39 0.53 11.15
C ILE A 99 -6.04 1.86 10.54
N GLN A 100 -6.99 2.81 10.57
CA GLN A 100 -6.70 4.17 10.10
C GLN A 100 -5.76 4.86 11.08
N VAL A 101 -4.78 5.55 10.55
CA VAL A 101 -3.81 6.34 11.33
C VAL A 101 -3.67 7.71 10.70
N GLU A 102 -3.00 8.60 11.40
CA GLU A 102 -2.69 9.91 10.86
C GLU A 102 -1.61 9.77 9.79
N GLY A 103 -1.85 10.34 8.63
CA GLY A 103 -0.93 10.25 7.51
C GLY A 103 -0.27 11.59 7.20
N MET A 104 0.45 11.62 6.07
CA MET A 104 1.19 12.79 5.63
C MET A 104 0.38 13.64 4.66
N TRP A 105 -0.47 13.03 3.82
CA TRP A 105 -1.18 13.72 2.76
C TRP A 105 -2.69 13.67 2.96
N ALA A 106 -3.38 14.68 2.43
CA ALA A 106 -4.83 14.69 2.44
C ALA A 106 -5.36 13.61 1.49
N VAL A 107 -6.32 12.82 1.97
CA VAL A 107 -6.93 11.75 1.17
C VAL A 107 -7.72 12.36 0.02
N SER A 108 -7.54 11.84 -1.20
CA SER A 108 -8.17 12.39 -2.39
C SER A 108 -9.66 12.10 -2.43
N SER A 109 -10.09 10.95 -1.88
CA SER A 109 -11.49 10.55 -1.92
C SER A 109 -11.67 9.40 -0.94
N ARG A 110 -12.82 9.36 -0.29
CA ARG A 110 -13.12 8.25 0.61
C ARG A 110 -13.32 6.93 -0.13
N HIS A 111 -13.44 6.98 -1.45
CA HIS A 111 -13.56 5.75 -2.25
C HIS A 111 -12.22 5.20 -2.67
N GLN A 112 -11.14 5.90 -2.40
CA GLN A 112 -9.81 5.42 -2.71
C GLN A 112 -9.45 4.36 -1.73
N GLN A 113 -9.12 3.29 -2.19
CA GLN A 113 -8.88 2.16 -1.51
C GLN A 113 -8.38 1.93 -0.71
#